data_a5b7777e59ce64dcc1671dca26c68340
#
_entry.id   a5b7777e59ce64dcc1671dca26c68340
#
_cell.length_a   1.000
_cell.length_b   1.000
_cell.length_c   1.000
_cell.angle_alpha   90.00
_cell.angle_beta   90.00
_cell.angle_gamma   90.00
#
_symmetry.space_group_name_H-M   'P 1'
#
loop_
_entity.id
_entity.type
_entity.pdbx_description
1 polymer ?
#
loop_
_entity_poly.entity_id
_entity_poly.type
_entity_poly.pdbx_seq_one_letter_code
_entity_poly.pdbx_strand_id
1 'polypeptide(L)'
;MKLDVILGLQWGDEGKGKIVDVFTPQYQIIARFQGGPNAGHTIEFDGKKFVLHTIPSGIFHRDTLNVIGNGVIIDPYILFKEIEKLKESGMHPEENLLISKRAHLILPTHRLLDAAYEAAKGNEKIGSTLKGIGPTYTDKYARNGLRTGHINDHGFHARYAQLKELHMHIIRSYKVDISAHLFDGLSLAAYEDRWFESIARMRDLKLIDSELFLNKSLDEGKTVLAEGAQGAMLDVDFGSYPYVTSSNTITAGACSGLGVSPHRIGKVYGIFKAYCTRVGGGPFPTELQDLQGEKLRKGGHEFGSTTGRPRRCGWLDLPALKYAVMLNGVDSLIMMKADVLNPFPEINICTDYKIGAQVQDSFPYDINQDNLIPVYKGMRGWNTSLKGIESIQELPSEMKDYIGFIEKSVGLPIDTISVGPDRLETLYRK
;
A
#
# COMPACT_ATOMS: atom_id res chain seq x y z
N MET A 1 -11.81 -23.01 -6.15
CA MET A 1 -10.47 -22.38 -6.14
C MET A 1 -10.24 -21.60 -4.86
N LYS A 2 -8.97 -21.28 -4.58
CA LYS A 2 -8.57 -20.38 -3.51
C LYS A 2 -8.15 -19.03 -4.09
N LEU A 3 -8.18 -18.00 -3.25
CA LEU A 3 -7.75 -16.63 -3.57
C LEU A 3 -6.34 -16.44 -3.05
N ASP A 4 -5.40 -16.08 -3.92
CA ASP A 4 -4.05 -15.74 -3.51
C ASP A 4 -3.96 -14.28 -3.05
N VAL A 5 -3.03 -14.00 -2.15
CA VAL A 5 -2.87 -12.67 -1.57
C VAL A 5 -1.46 -12.15 -1.84
N ILE A 6 -1.35 -10.89 -2.22
CA ILE A 6 -0.08 -10.19 -2.37
C ILE A 6 -0.09 -8.92 -1.52
N LEU A 7 0.93 -8.77 -0.66
CA LEU A 7 1.00 -7.67 0.30
C LEU A 7 2.44 -7.25 0.61
N GLY A 8 2.60 -6.05 1.16
CA GLY A 8 3.89 -5.53 1.60
C GLY A 8 4.23 -5.95 3.01
N LEU A 9 5.50 -6.29 3.26
CA LEU A 9 5.98 -6.76 4.56
C LEU A 9 6.70 -5.69 5.39
N GLN A 10 6.87 -4.49 4.85
CA GLN A 10 7.58 -3.37 5.49
C GLN A 10 6.62 -2.21 5.76
N TRP A 11 7.10 -0.97 5.69
CA TRP A 11 6.31 0.27 5.92
C TRP A 11 5.71 0.86 4.65
N GLY A 12 5.30 0.02 3.70
CA GLY A 12 4.74 0.46 2.42
C GLY A 12 5.81 0.79 1.37
N ASP A 13 5.33 1.14 0.18
CA ASP A 13 6.17 1.51 -0.98
C ASP A 13 7.16 0.40 -1.43
N GLU A 14 6.87 -0.88 -1.15
CA GLU A 14 7.70 -2.02 -1.52
C GLU A 14 7.72 -2.28 -3.03
N GLY A 15 6.82 -1.65 -3.82
CA GLY A 15 6.72 -1.86 -5.27
C GLY A 15 5.67 -2.90 -5.66
N LYS A 16 4.62 -3.06 -4.83
CA LYS A 16 3.51 -4.01 -5.05
C LYS A 16 2.88 -3.91 -6.43
N GLY A 17 2.63 -2.69 -6.91
CA GLY A 17 1.98 -2.47 -8.21
C GLY A 17 2.70 -3.15 -9.36
N LYS A 18 4.04 -3.07 -9.44
CA LYS A 18 4.83 -3.76 -10.45
C LYS A 18 4.60 -5.28 -10.40
N ILE A 19 4.63 -5.88 -9.22
CA ILE A 19 4.49 -7.33 -9.09
C ILE A 19 3.06 -7.80 -9.37
N VAL A 20 2.05 -7.05 -8.95
CA VAL A 20 0.66 -7.35 -9.31
C VAL A 20 0.49 -7.33 -10.82
N ASP A 21 1.00 -6.30 -11.50
CA ASP A 21 0.95 -6.19 -12.95
C ASP A 21 1.67 -7.38 -13.64
N VAL A 22 2.86 -7.73 -13.15
CA VAL A 22 3.64 -8.89 -13.66
C VAL A 22 2.93 -10.22 -13.45
N PHE A 23 2.20 -10.40 -12.34
CA PHE A 23 1.47 -11.62 -12.02
C PHE A 23 0.08 -11.67 -12.68
N THR A 24 -0.46 -10.53 -13.08
CA THR A 24 -1.83 -10.42 -13.64
C THR A 24 -2.13 -11.43 -14.77
N PRO A 25 -1.22 -11.76 -15.71
CA PRO A 25 -1.51 -12.76 -16.74
C PRO A 25 -1.87 -14.17 -16.22
N GLN A 26 -1.57 -14.48 -14.96
CA GLN A 26 -1.90 -15.76 -14.31
C GLN A 26 -3.27 -15.72 -13.62
N TYR A 27 -3.90 -14.55 -13.54
CA TYR A 27 -5.15 -14.33 -12.78
C TYR A 27 -6.23 -13.72 -13.66
N GLN A 28 -7.44 -14.23 -13.49
CA GLN A 28 -8.63 -13.71 -14.18
C GLN A 28 -9.24 -12.50 -13.47
N ILE A 29 -8.95 -12.35 -12.17
CA ILE A 29 -9.47 -11.27 -11.35
C ILE A 29 -8.36 -10.73 -10.43
N ILE A 30 -8.14 -9.41 -10.44
CA ILE A 30 -7.35 -8.70 -9.44
C ILE A 30 -8.31 -7.92 -8.52
N ALA A 31 -8.24 -8.16 -7.21
CA ALA A 31 -9.16 -7.58 -6.25
C ALA A 31 -8.42 -6.81 -5.16
N ARG A 32 -8.56 -5.48 -5.14
CA ARG A 32 -7.97 -4.65 -4.10
C ARG A 32 -8.82 -4.69 -2.83
N PHE A 33 -8.22 -5.01 -1.69
CA PHE A 33 -9.00 -5.32 -0.49
C PHE A 33 -9.02 -4.20 0.57
N GLN A 34 -8.10 -3.22 0.57
CA GLN A 34 -8.08 -2.15 1.57
C GLN A 34 -7.35 -0.89 1.07
N GLY A 35 -7.30 0.15 1.92
CA GLY A 35 -6.69 1.43 1.62
C GLY A 35 -7.59 2.32 0.79
N GLY A 36 -7.01 3.28 0.10
CA GLY A 36 -7.73 4.28 -0.67
C GLY A 36 -6.76 5.12 -1.50
N PRO A 37 -7.06 6.38 -1.82
CA PRO A 37 -6.23 7.24 -2.65
C PRO A 37 -4.91 7.71 -1.98
N ASN A 38 -4.60 7.24 -0.77
CA ASN A 38 -3.30 7.41 -0.13
C ASN A 38 -2.22 6.48 -0.69
N ALA A 39 -2.58 5.40 -1.40
CA ALA A 39 -1.63 4.54 -2.08
C ALA A 39 -1.11 5.19 -3.37
N GLY A 40 0.08 4.77 -3.80
CA GLY A 40 0.67 5.14 -5.07
C GLY A 40 1.40 3.94 -5.64
N HIS A 41 0.68 3.09 -6.39
CA HIS A 41 1.25 1.92 -7.07
C HIS A 41 1.85 2.35 -8.40
N THR A 42 3.17 2.42 -8.44
CA THR A 42 3.91 2.78 -9.66
C THR A 42 4.14 1.54 -10.51
N ILE A 43 3.83 1.65 -11.79
CA ILE A 43 4.03 0.61 -12.81
C ILE A 43 4.72 1.25 -13.99
N GLU A 44 5.82 0.63 -14.45
CA GLU A 44 6.61 1.12 -15.57
C GLU A 44 6.71 0.03 -16.64
N PHE A 45 6.30 0.36 -17.87
CA PHE A 45 6.42 -0.50 -19.05
C PHE A 45 6.32 0.33 -20.33
N ASP A 46 6.91 -0.15 -21.41
CA ASP A 46 6.97 0.52 -22.72
C ASP A 46 7.44 2.00 -22.64
N GLY A 47 8.38 2.27 -21.73
CA GLY A 47 8.91 3.61 -21.48
C GLY A 47 7.92 4.59 -20.85
N LYS A 48 6.76 4.13 -20.42
CA LYS A 48 5.73 4.93 -19.74
C LYS A 48 5.68 4.59 -18.26
N LYS A 49 5.32 5.61 -17.46
CA LYS A 49 5.14 5.49 -16.02
C LYS A 49 3.72 5.83 -15.60
N PHE A 50 3.09 4.90 -14.92
CA PHE A 50 1.74 5.06 -14.36
C PHE A 50 1.79 5.03 -12.84
N VAL A 51 0.92 5.80 -12.21
CA VAL A 51 0.73 5.78 -10.75
C VAL A 51 -0.74 5.58 -10.48
N LEU A 52 -1.09 4.42 -9.92
CA LEU A 52 -2.45 4.08 -9.53
C LEU A 52 -2.66 4.35 -8.04
N HIS A 53 -3.82 4.86 -7.69
CA HIS A 53 -4.19 5.20 -6.32
C HIS A 53 -5.26 4.26 -5.76
N THR A 54 -6.37 4.11 -6.46
CA THR A 54 -7.54 3.33 -6.01
C THR A 54 -7.79 2.12 -6.91
N ILE A 55 -7.54 2.27 -8.20
CA ILE A 55 -7.74 1.23 -9.21
C ILE A 55 -6.71 0.10 -9.00
N PRO A 56 -7.13 -1.19 -9.08
CA PRO A 56 -6.20 -2.31 -9.00
C PRO A 56 -5.15 -2.32 -10.12
N SER A 57 -3.96 -2.82 -9.81
CA SER A 57 -2.80 -2.79 -10.72
C SER A 57 -2.93 -3.70 -11.94
N GLY A 58 -3.91 -4.60 -11.97
CA GLY A 58 -4.23 -5.44 -13.13
C GLY A 58 -4.97 -4.71 -14.26
N ILE A 59 -5.31 -3.43 -14.09
CA ILE A 59 -6.10 -2.65 -15.06
C ILE A 59 -5.47 -2.55 -16.46
N PHE A 60 -4.16 -2.73 -16.56
CA PHE A 60 -3.41 -2.69 -17.80
C PHE A 60 -3.59 -3.94 -18.67
N HIS A 61 -4.24 -4.98 -18.13
CA HIS A 61 -4.53 -6.24 -18.83
C HIS A 61 -6.02 -6.32 -19.14
N ARG A 62 -6.36 -6.21 -20.43
CA ARG A 62 -7.74 -6.04 -20.90
C ARG A 62 -8.65 -7.21 -20.54
N ASP A 63 -8.12 -8.42 -20.53
CA ASP A 63 -8.89 -9.64 -20.27
C ASP A 63 -9.06 -9.97 -18.78
N THR A 64 -8.46 -9.14 -17.90
CA THR A 64 -8.53 -9.32 -16.45
C THR A 64 -9.55 -8.38 -15.84
N LEU A 65 -10.45 -8.91 -15.02
CA LEU A 65 -11.40 -8.09 -14.25
C LEU A 65 -10.71 -7.49 -13.03
N ASN A 66 -10.99 -6.23 -12.73
CA ASN A 66 -10.40 -5.47 -11.65
C ASN A 66 -11.49 -5.08 -10.65
N VAL A 67 -11.38 -5.55 -9.41
CA VAL A 67 -12.39 -5.33 -8.37
C VAL A 67 -11.86 -4.38 -7.29
N ILE A 68 -12.56 -3.28 -7.07
CA ILE A 68 -12.39 -2.47 -5.87
C ILE A 68 -13.31 -3.07 -4.78
N GLY A 69 -12.71 -3.73 -3.78
CA GLY A 69 -13.43 -4.43 -2.72
C GLY A 69 -14.05 -3.51 -1.67
N ASN A 70 -14.87 -4.06 -0.80
CA ASN A 70 -15.58 -3.32 0.24
C ASN A 70 -14.68 -2.73 1.34
N GLY A 71 -13.46 -3.23 1.46
CA GLY A 71 -12.48 -2.68 2.40
C GLY A 71 -11.79 -1.41 1.90
N VAL A 72 -11.85 -1.14 0.60
CA VAL A 72 -11.31 0.10 0.00
C VAL A 72 -12.25 1.27 0.28
N ILE A 73 -11.67 2.45 0.51
CA ILE A 73 -12.42 3.71 0.59
C ILE A 73 -12.12 4.56 -0.65
N ILE A 74 -13.16 5.18 -1.22
CA ILE A 74 -13.13 5.78 -2.54
C ILE A 74 -13.43 7.27 -2.45
N ASP A 75 -12.51 8.10 -2.94
CA ASP A 75 -12.80 9.48 -3.29
C ASP A 75 -13.23 9.52 -4.76
N PRO A 76 -14.50 9.82 -5.07
CA PRO A 76 -15.04 9.82 -6.43
C PRO A 76 -14.26 10.73 -7.38
N TYR A 77 -13.89 11.92 -6.90
CA TYR A 77 -13.16 12.88 -7.73
C TYR A 77 -11.76 12.37 -8.09
N ILE A 78 -11.04 11.80 -7.12
CA ILE A 78 -9.71 11.21 -7.36
C ILE A 78 -9.82 9.98 -8.27
N LEU A 79 -10.84 9.14 -8.08
CA LEU A 79 -11.07 7.96 -8.93
C LEU A 79 -11.27 8.37 -10.41
N PHE A 80 -12.07 9.40 -10.67
CA PHE A 80 -12.27 9.85 -12.06
C PHE A 80 -11.05 10.52 -12.66
N LYS A 81 -10.25 11.25 -11.88
CA LYS A 81 -8.94 11.74 -12.36
C LYS A 81 -8.01 10.58 -12.78
N GLU A 82 -8.06 9.48 -12.04
CA GLU A 82 -7.28 8.28 -12.33
C GLU A 82 -7.80 7.60 -13.61
N ILE A 83 -9.13 7.44 -13.76
CA ILE A 83 -9.77 6.90 -14.97
C ILE A 83 -9.43 7.75 -16.21
N GLU A 84 -9.53 9.07 -16.11
CA GLU A 84 -9.25 9.99 -17.22
C GLU A 84 -7.79 9.88 -17.66
N LYS A 85 -6.85 9.85 -16.72
CA LYS A 85 -5.44 9.66 -17.03
C LYS A 85 -5.13 8.33 -17.72
N LEU A 86 -5.84 7.25 -17.35
CA LEU A 86 -5.74 5.96 -18.02
C LEU A 86 -6.29 6.05 -19.45
N LYS A 87 -7.43 6.73 -19.65
CA LYS A 87 -8.04 6.97 -20.98
C LYS A 87 -7.13 7.75 -21.91
N GLU A 88 -6.44 8.77 -21.42
CA GLU A 88 -5.44 9.53 -22.19
C GLU A 88 -4.30 8.62 -22.73
N SER A 89 -4.09 7.48 -22.06
CA SER A 89 -3.10 6.47 -22.48
C SER A 89 -3.69 5.36 -23.37
N GLY A 90 -4.95 5.49 -23.80
CA GLY A 90 -5.64 4.54 -24.68
C GLY A 90 -6.28 3.35 -23.94
N MET A 91 -6.44 3.44 -22.62
CA MET A 91 -7.12 2.41 -21.82
C MET A 91 -8.59 2.74 -21.61
N HIS A 92 -9.38 1.71 -21.34
CA HIS A 92 -10.82 1.82 -21.10
C HIS A 92 -11.20 1.13 -19.78
N PRO A 93 -10.85 1.72 -18.61
CA PRO A 93 -11.05 1.08 -17.30
C PRO A 93 -12.51 0.68 -17.04
N GLU A 94 -13.49 1.41 -17.58
CA GLU A 94 -14.91 1.13 -17.44
C GLU A 94 -15.33 -0.24 -18.02
N GLU A 95 -14.54 -0.83 -18.91
CA GLU A 95 -14.85 -2.12 -19.50
C GLU A 95 -14.64 -3.27 -18.50
N ASN A 96 -13.58 -3.19 -17.66
CA ASN A 96 -13.13 -4.27 -16.78
C ASN A 96 -12.99 -3.87 -15.29
N LEU A 97 -13.38 -2.65 -14.89
CA LEU A 97 -13.41 -2.20 -13.50
C LEU A 97 -14.79 -2.46 -12.87
N LEU A 98 -14.77 -3.15 -11.74
CA LEU A 98 -15.94 -3.47 -10.92
C LEU A 98 -15.77 -2.85 -9.53
N ILE A 99 -16.79 -2.20 -8.99
CA ILE A 99 -16.72 -1.51 -7.71
C ILE A 99 -17.73 -2.11 -6.74
N SER A 100 -17.29 -2.45 -5.54
CA SER A 100 -18.15 -2.94 -4.48
C SER A 100 -19.17 -1.90 -4.04
N LYS A 101 -20.46 -2.22 -4.06
CA LYS A 101 -21.52 -1.37 -3.48
C LYS A 101 -21.31 -1.09 -1.99
N ARG A 102 -20.49 -1.92 -1.29
CA ARG A 102 -20.20 -1.79 0.14
C ARG A 102 -18.95 -0.95 0.42
N ALA A 103 -18.18 -0.54 -0.59
CA ALA A 103 -17.04 0.37 -0.41
C ALA A 103 -17.53 1.74 0.08
N HIS A 104 -16.77 2.35 1.02
CA HIS A 104 -17.15 3.63 1.60
C HIS A 104 -16.65 4.80 0.77
N LEU A 105 -17.43 5.87 0.75
CA LEU A 105 -17.09 7.12 0.08
C LEU A 105 -16.29 8.03 1.03
N ILE A 106 -15.19 8.56 0.54
CA ILE A 106 -14.49 9.66 1.18
C ILE A 106 -15.24 10.95 0.80
N LEU A 107 -15.82 11.62 1.79
CA LEU A 107 -16.46 12.91 1.60
C LEU A 107 -15.40 14.04 1.60
N PRO A 108 -15.67 15.18 0.97
CA PRO A 108 -14.82 16.37 1.08
C PRO A 108 -14.52 16.76 2.54
N THR A 109 -15.48 16.61 3.42
CA THR A 109 -15.34 16.89 4.85
C THR A 109 -14.48 15.88 5.61
N HIS A 110 -14.33 14.63 5.14
CA HIS A 110 -13.33 13.71 5.69
C HIS A 110 -11.91 14.25 5.50
N ARG A 111 -11.60 14.82 4.32
CA ARG A 111 -10.31 15.44 4.06
C ARG A 111 -10.06 16.64 4.95
N LEU A 112 -11.11 17.44 5.21
CA LEU A 112 -11.05 18.58 6.12
C LEU A 112 -10.83 18.13 7.57
N LEU A 113 -11.50 17.05 8.02
CA LEU A 113 -11.27 16.43 9.33
C LEU A 113 -9.82 15.93 9.47
N ASP A 114 -9.28 15.29 8.44
CA ASP A 114 -7.90 14.81 8.42
C ASP A 114 -6.91 15.97 8.64
N ALA A 115 -7.14 17.09 7.94
CA ALA A 115 -6.35 18.30 8.11
C ALA A 115 -6.50 18.89 9.53
N ALA A 116 -7.72 18.92 10.08
CA ALA A 116 -7.96 19.42 11.43
C ALA A 116 -7.29 18.54 12.50
N TYR A 117 -7.36 17.21 12.36
CA TYR A 117 -6.70 16.27 13.28
C TYR A 117 -5.18 16.42 13.26
N GLU A 118 -4.57 16.52 12.06
CA GLU A 118 -3.13 16.76 11.95
C GLU A 118 -2.72 18.13 12.51
N ALA A 119 -3.51 19.19 12.26
CA ALA A 119 -3.23 20.51 12.80
C ALA A 119 -3.31 20.55 14.34
N ALA A 120 -4.30 19.85 14.92
CA ALA A 120 -4.50 19.79 16.36
C ALA A 120 -3.38 19.05 17.11
N LYS A 121 -2.68 18.12 16.45
CA LYS A 121 -1.55 17.37 17.04
C LYS A 121 -0.26 18.19 17.17
N GLY A 122 -0.16 19.35 16.54
CA GLY A 122 1.02 20.20 16.63
C GLY A 122 2.31 19.47 16.20
N ASN A 123 3.23 19.24 17.15
CA ASN A 123 4.50 18.54 16.90
C ASN A 123 4.36 17.00 16.83
N GLU A 124 3.25 16.45 17.31
CA GLU A 124 2.98 14.99 17.31
C GLU A 124 2.24 14.51 16.05
N LYS A 125 2.40 15.24 14.95
CA LYS A 125 1.79 14.88 13.67
C LYS A 125 2.23 13.49 13.22
N ILE A 126 1.26 12.69 12.77
CA ILE A 126 1.52 11.37 12.15
C ILE A 126 2.14 11.55 10.77
N GLY A 127 1.85 12.66 10.10
CA GLY A 127 2.26 12.90 8.72
C GLY A 127 1.26 12.35 7.71
N SER A 128 -0.03 12.47 7.99
CA SER A 128 -1.13 12.07 7.11
C SER A 128 -0.95 12.60 5.68
N THR A 129 -1.50 11.86 4.72
CA THR A 129 -1.56 12.28 3.32
C THR A 129 -2.65 13.32 3.05
N LEU A 130 -3.45 13.66 4.06
CA LEU A 130 -4.59 14.59 3.99
C LEU A 130 -5.63 14.17 2.93
N LYS A 131 -5.78 12.87 2.72
CA LYS A 131 -6.75 12.28 1.78
C LYS A 131 -8.03 11.78 2.48
N GLY A 132 -8.19 12.08 3.78
CA GLY A 132 -9.38 11.71 4.55
C GLY A 132 -9.49 10.23 4.92
N ILE A 133 -8.38 9.50 4.90
CA ILE A 133 -8.36 8.05 5.10
C ILE A 133 -8.84 7.69 6.52
N GLY A 134 -8.18 8.24 7.54
CA GLY A 134 -8.52 7.99 8.94
C GLY A 134 -9.99 8.31 9.26
N PRO A 135 -10.45 9.54 8.99
CA PRO A 135 -11.83 9.93 9.24
C PRO A 135 -12.88 9.04 8.54
N THR A 136 -12.61 8.61 7.30
CA THR A 136 -13.54 7.72 6.58
C THR A 136 -13.62 6.34 7.22
N TYR A 137 -12.50 5.76 7.66
CA TYR A 137 -12.53 4.50 8.42
C TYR A 137 -13.18 4.68 9.79
N THR A 138 -12.99 5.82 10.46
CA THR A 138 -13.72 6.14 11.70
C THR A 138 -15.23 6.07 11.48
N ASP A 139 -15.75 6.72 10.45
CA ASP A 139 -17.17 6.70 10.13
C ASP A 139 -17.67 5.33 9.68
N LYS A 140 -16.85 4.55 8.98
CA LYS A 140 -17.16 3.17 8.64
C LYS A 140 -17.44 2.35 9.90
N TYR A 141 -16.57 2.39 10.90
CA TYR A 141 -16.72 1.65 12.15
C TYR A 141 -17.76 2.26 13.09
N ALA A 142 -17.95 3.56 13.06
CA ALA A 142 -19.04 4.26 13.74
C ALA A 142 -20.42 4.02 13.07
N ARG A 143 -20.45 3.41 11.88
CA ARG A 143 -21.66 3.12 11.09
C ARG A 143 -22.38 4.36 10.57
N ASN A 144 -21.66 5.47 10.41
CA ASN A 144 -22.15 6.73 9.86
C ASN A 144 -21.84 6.89 8.37
N GLY A 145 -20.81 6.17 7.88
CA GLY A 145 -20.26 6.37 6.55
C GLY A 145 -21.22 6.07 5.40
N LEU A 146 -21.06 6.79 4.31
CA LEU A 146 -21.77 6.56 3.05
C LEU A 146 -21.04 5.49 2.21
N ARG A 147 -21.80 4.60 1.61
CA ARG A 147 -21.30 3.57 0.68
C ARG A 147 -21.59 3.92 -0.76
N THR A 148 -20.82 3.36 -1.68
CA THR A 148 -21.05 3.54 -3.13
C THR A 148 -22.44 3.09 -3.56
N GLY A 149 -22.99 2.04 -2.96
CA GLY A 149 -24.36 1.58 -3.25
C GLY A 149 -25.45 2.58 -2.87
N HIS A 150 -25.18 3.53 -1.98
CA HIS A 150 -26.16 4.55 -1.57
C HIS A 150 -26.35 5.67 -2.60
N ILE A 151 -25.47 5.80 -3.62
CA ILE A 151 -25.51 6.92 -4.56
C ILE A 151 -26.81 6.98 -5.38
N ASN A 152 -27.51 5.85 -5.48
CA ASN A 152 -28.78 5.74 -6.17
C ASN A 152 -30.02 5.89 -5.25
N ASP A 153 -29.80 6.03 -3.93
CA ASP A 153 -30.90 6.15 -2.98
C ASP A 153 -31.47 7.58 -2.96
N HIS A 154 -32.78 7.72 -2.89
CA HIS A 154 -33.44 9.03 -2.78
C HIS A 154 -32.94 9.85 -1.57
N GLY A 155 -32.54 9.19 -0.49
CA GLY A 155 -32.04 9.85 0.73
C GLY A 155 -30.55 10.19 0.72
N PHE A 156 -29.83 9.99 -0.40
CA PHE A 156 -28.37 10.17 -0.44
C PHE A 156 -27.92 11.57 -0.04
N HIS A 157 -28.52 12.60 -0.66
CA HIS A 157 -28.17 14.01 -0.36
C HIS A 157 -28.48 14.40 1.09
N ALA A 158 -29.59 13.93 1.63
CA ALA A 158 -29.95 14.22 3.04
C ALA A 158 -28.94 13.59 4.01
N ARG A 159 -28.55 12.33 3.78
CA ARG A 159 -27.51 11.65 4.57
C ARG A 159 -26.13 12.30 4.42
N TYR A 160 -25.79 12.75 3.22
CA TYR A 160 -24.57 13.52 2.98
C TYR A 160 -24.56 14.82 3.82
N ALA A 161 -25.65 15.61 3.75
CA ALA A 161 -25.76 16.87 4.48
C ALA A 161 -25.66 16.66 6.01
N GLN A 162 -26.34 15.63 6.53
CA GLN A 162 -26.29 15.29 7.94
C GLN A 162 -24.87 14.91 8.41
N LEU A 163 -24.17 14.09 7.61
CA LEU A 163 -22.79 13.69 7.93
C LEU A 163 -21.81 14.86 7.80
N LYS A 164 -21.99 15.70 6.79
CA LYS A 164 -21.22 16.96 6.64
C LYS A 164 -21.38 17.87 7.86
N GLU A 165 -22.59 18.04 8.36
CA GLU A 165 -22.85 18.88 9.55
C GLU A 165 -22.16 18.31 10.79
N LEU A 166 -22.24 16.98 11.01
CA LEU A 166 -21.51 16.29 12.07
C LEU A 166 -20.00 16.57 11.98
N HIS A 167 -19.41 16.41 10.82
CA HIS A 167 -17.98 16.70 10.60
C HIS A 167 -17.65 18.16 10.89
N MET A 168 -18.45 19.09 10.42
CA MET A 168 -18.22 20.51 10.67
C MET A 168 -18.34 20.87 12.17
N HIS A 169 -19.22 20.19 12.91
CA HIS A 169 -19.29 20.33 14.36
C HIS A 169 -18.00 19.85 15.05
N ILE A 170 -17.52 18.66 14.67
CA ILE A 170 -16.26 18.11 15.20
C ILE A 170 -15.08 19.04 14.88
N ILE A 171 -14.96 19.51 13.64
CA ILE A 171 -13.90 20.43 13.23
C ILE A 171 -13.87 21.69 14.08
N ARG A 172 -15.05 22.31 14.33
CA ARG A 172 -15.14 23.51 15.18
C ARG A 172 -14.65 23.25 16.60
N SER A 173 -14.84 22.04 17.13
CA SER A 173 -14.40 21.69 18.49
C SER A 173 -12.88 21.69 18.66
N TYR A 174 -12.12 21.44 17.59
CA TYR A 174 -10.65 21.47 17.61
C TYR A 174 -10.06 22.87 17.67
N LYS A 175 -10.85 23.93 17.40
CA LYS A 175 -10.41 25.35 17.43
C LYS A 175 -9.16 25.62 16.58
N VAL A 176 -8.97 24.86 15.49
CA VAL A 176 -7.88 25.06 14.53
C VAL A 176 -8.39 25.85 13.33
N ASP A 177 -7.55 26.74 12.80
CA ASP A 177 -7.88 27.45 11.57
C ASP A 177 -7.47 26.59 10.36
N ILE A 178 -8.48 26.13 9.63
CA ILE A 178 -8.34 25.37 8.39
C ILE A 178 -9.04 26.05 7.22
N SER A 179 -9.44 27.32 7.39
CA SER A 179 -10.19 28.07 6.36
C SER A 179 -9.39 28.23 5.06
N ALA A 180 -8.08 28.35 5.16
CA ALA A 180 -7.17 28.47 4.01
C ALA A 180 -6.74 27.11 3.42
N HIS A 181 -7.21 25.95 3.97
CA HIS A 181 -6.80 24.65 3.48
C HIS A 181 -7.37 24.36 2.08
N LEU A 182 -6.49 24.03 1.14
CA LEU A 182 -6.85 23.67 -0.22
C LEU A 182 -6.73 22.16 -0.44
N PHE A 183 -7.68 21.62 -1.22
CA PHE A 183 -7.75 20.23 -1.62
C PHE A 183 -7.33 20.11 -3.08
N ASP A 184 -6.10 19.63 -3.33
CA ASP A 184 -5.55 19.58 -4.70
C ASP A 184 -5.66 20.95 -5.44
N GLY A 185 -5.49 22.06 -4.72
CA GLY A 185 -5.60 23.44 -5.24
C GLY A 185 -7.01 24.03 -5.24
N LEU A 186 -8.03 23.29 -4.81
CA LEU A 186 -9.44 23.73 -4.76
C LEU A 186 -9.86 24.11 -3.35
N SER A 187 -10.76 25.08 -3.23
CA SER A 187 -11.48 25.33 -1.96
C SER A 187 -12.41 24.15 -1.63
N LEU A 188 -12.86 24.06 -0.38
CA LEU A 188 -13.81 23.02 0.02
C LEU A 188 -15.06 23.00 -0.85
N ALA A 189 -15.65 24.17 -1.13
CA ALA A 189 -16.85 24.27 -1.95
C ALA A 189 -16.60 23.80 -3.38
N ALA A 190 -15.51 24.26 -4.03
CA ALA A 190 -15.18 23.85 -5.38
C ALA A 190 -14.84 22.34 -5.44
N TYR A 191 -14.21 21.78 -4.39
CA TYR A 191 -13.96 20.35 -4.31
C TYR A 191 -15.26 19.55 -4.16
N GLU A 192 -16.20 20.05 -3.36
CA GLU A 192 -17.53 19.45 -3.15
C GLU A 192 -18.33 19.41 -4.47
N ASP A 193 -18.31 20.48 -5.27
CA ASP A 193 -18.95 20.50 -6.58
C ASP A 193 -18.39 19.41 -7.51
N ARG A 194 -17.04 19.30 -7.59
CA ARG A 194 -16.37 18.26 -8.38
C ARG A 194 -16.65 16.85 -7.85
N TRP A 195 -16.78 16.72 -6.54
CA TRP A 195 -17.13 15.47 -5.89
C TRP A 195 -18.54 15.02 -6.30
N PHE A 196 -19.54 15.92 -6.29
CA PHE A 196 -20.90 15.60 -6.72
C PHE A 196 -21.01 15.33 -8.23
N GLU A 197 -20.29 16.06 -9.07
CA GLU A 197 -20.15 15.72 -10.48
C GLU A 197 -19.63 14.28 -10.68
N SER A 198 -18.63 13.90 -9.87
CA SER A 198 -18.07 12.57 -9.90
C SER A 198 -19.02 11.50 -9.37
N ILE A 199 -19.83 11.80 -8.35
CA ILE A 199 -20.91 10.92 -7.88
C ILE A 199 -21.94 10.65 -9.00
N ALA A 200 -22.31 11.67 -9.76
CA ALA A 200 -23.22 11.49 -10.89
C ALA A 200 -22.63 10.52 -11.93
N ARG A 201 -21.35 10.68 -12.28
CA ARG A 201 -20.64 9.79 -13.21
C ARG A 201 -20.43 8.36 -12.66
N MET A 202 -20.32 8.18 -11.34
CA MET A 202 -20.20 6.83 -10.74
C MET A 202 -21.41 5.94 -11.00
N ARG A 203 -22.57 6.51 -11.31
CA ARG A 203 -23.79 5.75 -11.66
C ARG A 203 -23.63 4.95 -12.96
N ASP A 204 -22.72 5.37 -13.82
CA ASP A 204 -22.43 4.72 -15.09
C ASP A 204 -21.37 3.60 -14.95
N LEU A 205 -20.72 3.50 -13.79
CA LEU A 205 -19.77 2.44 -13.50
C LEU A 205 -20.45 1.16 -13.00
N LYS A 206 -19.78 0.02 -13.14
CA LYS A 206 -20.30 -1.29 -12.72
C LYS A 206 -20.20 -1.45 -11.20
N LEU A 207 -21.26 -1.06 -10.47
CA LEU A 207 -21.39 -1.28 -9.03
C LEU A 207 -21.97 -2.68 -8.76
N ILE A 208 -21.23 -3.51 -8.03
CA ILE A 208 -21.56 -4.92 -7.81
C ILE A 208 -21.63 -5.30 -6.32
N ASP A 209 -22.28 -6.40 -6.01
CA ASP A 209 -22.16 -7.10 -4.74
C ASP A 209 -20.90 -7.97 -4.79
N SER A 210 -19.75 -7.34 -4.47
CA SER A 210 -18.41 -7.88 -4.74
C SER A 210 -18.14 -9.19 -4.01
N GLU A 211 -18.66 -9.36 -2.81
CA GLU A 211 -18.54 -10.59 -2.03
C GLU A 211 -19.24 -11.77 -2.71
N LEU A 212 -20.42 -11.55 -3.27
CA LEU A 212 -21.15 -12.58 -4.03
C LEU A 212 -20.42 -12.91 -5.34
N PHE A 213 -19.98 -11.87 -6.06
CA PHE A 213 -19.25 -12.02 -7.31
C PHE A 213 -17.95 -12.82 -7.12
N LEU A 214 -17.13 -12.47 -6.11
CA LEU A 214 -15.85 -13.11 -5.88
C LEU A 214 -16.01 -14.57 -5.42
N ASN A 215 -16.92 -14.84 -4.46
CA ASN A 215 -17.16 -16.21 -4.01
C ASN A 215 -17.69 -17.10 -5.14
N LYS A 216 -18.65 -16.62 -5.95
CA LYS A 216 -19.12 -17.33 -7.15
C LYS A 216 -17.99 -17.58 -8.15
N SER A 217 -17.14 -16.59 -8.41
CA SER A 217 -15.99 -16.75 -9.31
C SER A 217 -15.01 -17.82 -8.83
N LEU A 218 -14.74 -17.88 -7.51
CA LEU A 218 -13.91 -18.93 -6.91
C LEU A 218 -14.56 -20.32 -7.02
N ASP A 219 -15.88 -20.42 -6.88
CA ASP A 219 -16.63 -21.68 -7.06
C ASP A 219 -16.62 -22.14 -8.53
N GLU A 220 -16.66 -21.20 -9.47
CA GLU A 220 -16.51 -21.44 -10.91
C GLU A 220 -15.07 -21.81 -11.33
N GLY A 221 -14.13 -21.83 -10.39
CA GLY A 221 -12.74 -22.19 -10.68
C GLY A 221 -11.87 -21.04 -11.19
N LYS A 222 -12.32 -19.78 -11.12
CA LYS A 222 -11.52 -18.61 -11.54
C LYS A 222 -10.38 -18.33 -10.57
N THR A 223 -9.26 -17.90 -11.12
CA THR A 223 -8.08 -17.47 -10.36
C THR A 223 -8.24 -16.00 -9.93
N VAL A 224 -8.03 -15.75 -8.64
CA VAL A 224 -8.19 -14.41 -8.03
C VAL A 224 -6.94 -14.04 -7.25
N LEU A 225 -6.39 -12.86 -7.49
CA LEU A 225 -5.31 -12.25 -6.70
C LEU A 225 -5.84 -11.07 -5.90
N ALA A 226 -5.73 -11.13 -4.58
CA ALA A 226 -6.02 -10.03 -3.68
C ALA A 226 -4.81 -9.10 -3.57
N GLU A 227 -4.99 -7.84 -3.98
CA GLU A 227 -3.96 -6.81 -3.95
C GLU A 227 -4.05 -5.98 -2.67
N GLY A 228 -2.98 -5.99 -1.86
CA GLY A 228 -2.83 -5.13 -0.69
C GLY A 228 -2.26 -3.76 -1.02
N ALA A 229 -2.51 -2.81 -0.14
CA ALA A 229 -1.90 -1.48 -0.16
C ALA A 229 -1.15 -1.23 1.16
N GLN A 230 -0.27 -0.23 1.20
CA GLN A 230 0.65 0.03 2.31
C GLN A 230 1.53 -1.21 2.62
N GLY A 231 1.82 -1.53 3.88
CA GLY A 231 2.60 -2.68 4.28
C GLY A 231 2.27 -3.12 5.71
N ALA A 232 2.69 -4.32 6.10
CA ALA A 232 2.33 -4.95 7.37
C ALA A 232 2.72 -4.11 8.60
N MET A 233 3.86 -3.38 8.53
CA MET A 233 4.29 -2.48 9.62
C MET A 233 3.44 -1.20 9.73
N LEU A 234 2.49 -0.98 8.81
CA LEU A 234 1.49 0.09 8.86
C LEU A 234 0.08 -0.44 9.17
N ASP A 235 -0.09 -1.71 9.52
CA ASP A 235 -1.38 -2.28 9.91
C ASP A 235 -1.92 -1.58 11.17
N VAL A 236 -3.23 -1.33 11.23
CA VAL A 236 -3.87 -0.59 12.33
C VAL A 236 -3.74 -1.29 13.67
N ASP A 237 -3.70 -2.63 13.68
CA ASP A 237 -3.64 -3.43 14.91
C ASP A 237 -2.20 -3.86 15.26
N PHE A 238 -1.41 -4.26 14.26
CA PHE A 238 -0.12 -4.92 14.45
C PHE A 238 1.08 -4.11 13.96
N GLY A 239 0.86 -2.96 13.34
CA GLY A 239 1.91 -2.07 12.88
C GLY A 239 2.55 -1.24 13.99
N SER A 240 3.41 -0.30 13.60
CA SER A 240 4.11 0.63 14.50
C SER A 240 3.19 1.73 15.04
N TYR A 241 2.14 1.37 15.78
CA TYR A 241 1.15 2.26 16.34
C TYR A 241 1.79 3.36 17.22
N PRO A 242 1.31 4.64 17.18
CA PRO A 242 0.15 5.14 16.42
C PRO A 242 0.47 5.55 14.98
N TYR A 243 1.68 5.36 14.50
CA TYR A 243 2.15 5.77 13.18
C TYR A 243 1.82 4.71 12.11
N VAL A 244 0.53 4.44 11.92
CA VAL A 244 -0.03 3.40 11.07
C VAL A 244 -1.11 3.96 10.15
N THR A 245 -1.56 3.18 9.16
CA THR A 245 -2.78 3.47 8.40
C THR A 245 -4.02 2.98 9.18
N SER A 246 -5.20 3.47 8.84
CA SER A 246 -6.44 3.13 9.55
C SER A 246 -7.13 1.88 8.98
N SER A 247 -6.39 0.99 8.32
CA SER A 247 -6.92 -0.24 7.74
C SER A 247 -6.04 -1.45 8.03
N ASN A 248 -6.62 -2.64 7.94
CA ASN A 248 -5.87 -3.89 8.08
C ASN A 248 -5.15 -4.21 6.78
N THR A 249 -3.81 -4.11 6.82
CA THR A 249 -2.91 -4.32 5.68
C THR A 249 -2.42 -5.76 5.57
N ILE A 250 -2.70 -6.58 6.57
CA ILE A 250 -2.31 -7.98 6.66
C ILE A 250 -3.30 -8.91 5.90
N THR A 251 -2.95 -10.18 5.75
CA THR A 251 -3.74 -11.20 5.05
C THR A 251 -5.20 -11.28 5.55
N ALA A 252 -5.42 -11.14 6.85
CA ALA A 252 -6.78 -11.11 7.44
C ALA A 252 -7.64 -9.97 6.87
N GLY A 253 -7.02 -8.84 6.47
CA GLY A 253 -7.67 -7.74 5.80
C GLY A 253 -8.26 -8.11 4.44
N ALA A 254 -7.68 -9.07 3.72
CA ALA A 254 -8.25 -9.57 2.47
C ALA A 254 -9.57 -10.31 2.72
N CYS A 255 -9.69 -11.08 3.80
CA CYS A 255 -10.93 -11.76 4.16
C CYS A 255 -12.08 -10.77 4.38
N SER A 256 -11.88 -9.78 5.25
CA SER A 256 -12.91 -8.78 5.58
C SER A 256 -13.13 -7.76 4.45
N GLY A 257 -12.05 -7.39 3.74
CA GLY A 257 -12.08 -6.37 2.69
C GLY A 257 -12.67 -6.86 1.36
N LEU A 258 -12.79 -8.18 1.15
CA LEU A 258 -13.39 -8.78 -0.05
C LEU A 258 -14.63 -9.63 0.29
N GLY A 259 -14.91 -9.90 1.56
CA GLY A 259 -16.00 -10.78 1.98
C GLY A 259 -15.75 -12.25 1.60
N VAL A 260 -14.50 -12.70 1.75
CA VAL A 260 -14.07 -14.09 1.44
C VAL A 260 -13.71 -14.81 2.74
N SER A 261 -14.12 -16.08 2.86
CA SER A 261 -13.79 -16.91 4.02
C SER A 261 -12.27 -17.12 4.15
N PRO A 262 -11.72 -17.13 5.41
CA PRO A 262 -10.31 -17.50 5.64
C PRO A 262 -9.90 -18.84 5.01
N HIS A 263 -10.82 -19.80 4.94
CA HIS A 263 -10.58 -21.11 4.30
C HIS A 263 -10.35 -21.03 2.77
N ARG A 264 -10.70 -19.90 2.17
CA ARG A 264 -10.50 -19.64 0.74
C ARG A 264 -9.16 -18.95 0.44
N ILE A 265 -8.39 -18.56 1.45
CA ILE A 265 -7.06 -18.01 1.23
C ILE A 265 -6.14 -19.11 0.69
N GLY A 266 -5.49 -18.79 -0.42
CA GLY A 266 -4.50 -19.60 -1.12
C GLY A 266 -3.08 -19.21 -0.73
N LYS A 267 -2.23 -19.03 -1.74
CA LYS A 267 -0.83 -18.62 -1.56
C LYS A 267 -0.74 -17.16 -1.15
N VAL A 268 0.10 -16.89 -0.15
CA VAL A 268 0.38 -15.53 0.33
C VAL A 268 1.79 -15.12 -0.10
N TYR A 269 1.85 -14.11 -0.98
CA TYR A 269 3.09 -13.53 -1.48
C TYR A 269 3.46 -12.31 -0.66
N GLY A 270 4.60 -12.36 0.00
CA GLY A 270 5.13 -11.24 0.79
C GLY A 270 6.16 -10.43 0.03
N ILE A 271 5.89 -9.16 -0.21
CA ILE A 271 6.81 -8.26 -0.91
C ILE A 271 7.61 -7.44 0.09
N PHE A 272 8.94 -7.40 -0.08
CA PHE A 272 9.84 -6.53 0.67
C PHE A 272 10.92 -5.95 -0.25
N LYS A 273 11.47 -4.80 0.11
CA LYS A 273 12.66 -4.25 -0.57
C LYS A 273 13.92 -4.86 0.05
N ALA A 274 14.97 -4.93 -0.74
CA ALA A 274 16.32 -5.30 -0.26
C ALA A 274 16.88 -4.37 0.83
N TYR A 275 16.18 -3.29 1.14
CA TYR A 275 16.44 -2.32 2.22
C TYR A 275 15.08 -1.81 2.74
N CYS A 276 15.06 -0.95 3.75
CA CYS A 276 13.81 -0.40 4.29
C CYS A 276 13.61 1.05 3.91
N THR A 277 12.34 1.45 3.75
CA THR A 277 11.94 2.85 3.62
C THR A 277 10.69 3.15 4.42
N ARG A 278 10.57 4.40 4.88
CA ARG A 278 9.38 4.88 5.58
C ARG A 278 9.03 6.30 5.15
N VAL A 279 7.73 6.57 5.01
CA VAL A 279 7.18 7.92 4.82
C VAL A 279 6.53 8.39 6.12
N GLY A 280 6.69 9.68 6.45
CA GLY A 280 6.11 10.29 7.63
C GLY A 280 6.85 9.99 8.93
N GLY A 281 6.18 10.29 10.03
CA GLY A 281 6.71 10.10 11.38
C GLY A 281 6.78 8.66 11.85
N GLY A 282 7.17 8.49 13.10
CA GLY A 282 7.20 7.21 13.78
C GLY A 282 8.54 6.47 13.71
N PRO A 283 8.64 5.35 14.43
CA PRO A 283 9.88 4.61 14.62
C PRO A 283 10.37 3.98 13.33
N PHE A 284 11.67 4.03 13.14
CA PHE A 284 12.37 3.37 12.04
C PHE A 284 13.74 2.93 12.54
N PRO A 285 13.87 1.76 13.18
CA PRO A 285 15.07 1.34 13.86
C PRO A 285 16.35 1.36 13.02
N THR A 286 16.22 0.99 11.75
CA THR A 286 17.36 0.87 10.84
C THR A 286 17.59 2.14 10.00
N GLU A 287 16.95 3.27 10.31
CA GLU A 287 17.11 4.52 9.58
C GLU A 287 18.56 5.00 9.50
N LEU A 288 18.95 5.43 8.33
CA LEU A 288 20.27 6.02 8.05
C LEU A 288 20.12 7.52 7.78
N GLN A 289 20.70 8.32 8.65
CA GLN A 289 20.70 9.79 8.56
C GLN A 289 22.02 10.34 7.98
N ASP A 290 22.82 9.47 7.39
CA ASP A 290 24.14 9.73 6.83
C ASP A 290 24.16 9.69 5.28
N LEU A 291 25.34 9.73 4.71
CA LEU A 291 25.58 9.64 3.28
C LEU A 291 25.07 8.30 2.67
N GLN A 292 25.02 7.23 3.45
CA GLN A 292 24.52 5.94 2.96
C GLN A 292 22.98 6.00 2.78
N GLY A 293 22.27 6.59 3.73
CA GLY A 293 20.84 6.85 3.61
C GLY A 293 20.51 7.75 2.41
N GLU A 294 21.34 8.77 2.14
CA GLU A 294 21.19 9.60 0.95
C GLU A 294 21.46 8.83 -0.35
N LYS A 295 22.47 7.95 -0.40
CA LYS A 295 22.74 7.09 -1.56
C LYS A 295 21.56 6.16 -1.84
N LEU A 296 20.97 5.52 -0.81
CA LEU A 296 19.77 4.69 -0.95
C LEU A 296 18.61 5.52 -1.51
N ARG A 297 18.36 6.72 -0.97
CA ARG A 297 17.27 7.59 -1.41
C ARG A 297 17.41 8.01 -2.87
N LYS A 298 18.60 8.46 -3.27
CA LYS A 298 18.89 8.90 -4.65
C LYS A 298 18.86 7.71 -5.62
N GLY A 299 19.55 6.61 -5.30
CA GLY A 299 19.62 5.41 -6.14
C GLY A 299 18.25 4.75 -6.32
N GLY A 300 17.47 4.69 -5.26
CA GLY A 300 16.12 4.11 -5.28
C GLY A 300 15.02 5.06 -5.76
N HIS A 301 15.34 6.34 -6.07
CA HIS A 301 14.32 7.37 -6.33
C HIS A 301 13.25 7.40 -5.24
N GLU A 302 13.69 7.36 -3.96
CA GLU A 302 12.80 7.21 -2.82
C GLU A 302 12.14 8.55 -2.45
N PHE A 303 11.14 8.90 -3.27
CA PHE A 303 10.24 10.04 -3.08
C PHE A 303 8.79 9.55 -3.21
N GLY A 304 7.90 10.14 -2.41
CA GLY A 304 6.49 9.79 -2.43
C GLY A 304 5.86 10.07 -3.79
N SER A 305 5.27 9.07 -4.43
CA SER A 305 4.63 9.18 -5.74
C SER A 305 3.48 10.20 -5.77
N THR A 306 2.82 10.41 -4.62
CA THR A 306 1.68 11.32 -4.48
C THR A 306 2.09 12.70 -3.95
N THR A 307 3.02 12.75 -3.01
CA THR A 307 3.37 13.98 -2.27
C THR A 307 4.74 14.54 -2.62
N GLY A 308 5.58 13.78 -3.35
CA GLY A 308 6.97 14.14 -3.62
C GLY A 308 7.87 14.18 -2.37
N ARG A 309 7.37 13.87 -1.18
CA ARG A 309 8.15 13.90 0.07
C ARG A 309 9.28 12.89 0.00
N PRO A 310 10.50 13.24 0.45
CA PRO A 310 11.59 12.28 0.55
C PRO A 310 11.24 11.17 1.55
N ARG A 311 11.50 9.92 1.16
CA ARG A 311 11.38 8.79 2.07
C ARG A 311 12.62 8.69 2.95
N ARG A 312 12.43 8.33 4.20
CA ARG A 312 13.47 7.90 5.11
C ARG A 312 13.95 6.54 4.63
N CYS A 313 15.27 6.31 4.61
CA CYS A 313 15.87 5.07 4.10
C CYS A 313 16.73 4.43 5.19
N GLY A 314 16.80 3.12 5.20
CA GLY A 314 17.58 2.35 6.17
C GLY A 314 17.91 0.95 5.68
N TRP A 315 18.80 0.26 6.38
CA TRP A 315 19.14 -1.12 6.07
C TRP A 315 17.95 -2.07 6.28
N LEU A 316 18.02 -3.26 5.68
CA LEU A 316 17.01 -4.30 5.88
C LEU A 316 16.88 -4.65 7.35
N ASP A 317 15.63 -4.72 7.83
CA ASP A 317 15.24 -5.03 9.20
C ASP A 317 14.64 -6.46 9.25
N LEU A 318 15.46 -7.44 9.65
CA LEU A 318 15.01 -8.84 9.70
C LEU A 318 14.01 -9.12 10.83
N PRO A 319 14.17 -8.59 12.07
CA PRO A 319 13.13 -8.73 13.08
C PRO A 319 11.75 -8.27 12.60
N ALA A 320 11.66 -7.11 11.94
CA ALA A 320 10.42 -6.60 11.38
C ALA A 320 9.91 -7.50 10.22
N LEU A 321 10.80 -7.98 9.36
CA LEU A 321 10.45 -8.88 8.27
C LEU A 321 9.91 -10.22 8.77
N LYS A 322 10.59 -10.86 9.75
CA LYS A 322 10.14 -12.11 10.41
C LYS A 322 8.76 -11.96 11.04
N TYR A 323 8.56 -10.84 11.74
CA TYR A 323 7.28 -10.52 12.35
C TYR A 323 6.16 -10.39 11.30
N ALA A 324 6.41 -9.66 10.23
CA ALA A 324 5.44 -9.52 9.14
C ALA A 324 5.13 -10.86 8.45
N VAL A 325 6.13 -11.70 8.23
CA VAL A 325 5.97 -13.05 7.67
C VAL A 325 5.08 -13.91 8.56
N MET A 326 5.31 -13.91 9.86
CA MET A 326 4.52 -14.66 10.85
C MET A 326 3.05 -14.20 10.85
N LEU A 327 2.80 -12.88 10.91
CA LEU A 327 1.45 -12.32 10.95
C LEU A 327 0.61 -12.67 9.71
N ASN A 328 1.28 -12.75 8.57
CA ASN A 328 0.64 -12.91 7.28
C ASN A 328 0.53 -14.37 6.82
N GLY A 329 1.25 -15.30 7.45
CA GLY A 329 1.34 -16.67 6.97
C GLY A 329 1.90 -16.71 5.55
N VAL A 330 3.02 -16.01 5.31
CA VAL A 330 3.62 -15.89 3.97
C VAL A 330 4.17 -17.23 3.51
N ASP A 331 3.88 -17.58 2.26
CA ASP A 331 4.38 -18.81 1.62
C ASP A 331 5.61 -18.57 0.76
N SER A 332 5.77 -17.35 0.24
CA SER A 332 6.84 -17.01 -0.70
C SER A 332 7.20 -15.53 -0.60
N LEU A 333 8.49 -15.23 -0.66
CA LEU A 333 9.03 -13.88 -0.61
C LEU A 333 9.33 -13.33 -2.00
N ILE A 334 9.09 -12.04 -2.17
CA ILE A 334 9.41 -11.28 -3.37
C ILE A 334 10.32 -10.12 -2.98
N MET A 335 11.57 -10.13 -3.42
CA MET A 335 12.54 -9.08 -3.13
C MET A 335 12.55 -8.02 -4.21
N MET A 336 12.34 -6.77 -3.81
CA MET A 336 12.30 -5.61 -4.70
C MET A 336 13.53 -4.75 -4.56
N LYS A 337 13.84 -4.00 -5.65
CA LYS A 337 14.86 -2.95 -5.65
C LYS A 337 16.26 -3.42 -5.23
N ALA A 338 16.64 -4.62 -5.62
CA ALA A 338 17.98 -5.14 -5.38
C ALA A 338 19.07 -4.32 -6.11
N ASP A 339 18.73 -3.77 -7.27
CA ASP A 339 19.56 -2.88 -8.08
C ASP A 339 20.04 -1.63 -7.34
N VAL A 340 19.27 -1.14 -6.39
CA VAL A 340 19.61 0.05 -5.59
C VAL A 340 20.85 -0.19 -4.71
N LEU A 341 21.13 -1.44 -4.36
CA LEU A 341 22.30 -1.82 -3.57
C LEU A 341 23.57 -2.03 -4.42
N ASN A 342 23.49 -1.95 -5.74
CA ASN A 342 24.63 -2.13 -6.65
C ASN A 342 25.90 -1.32 -6.26
N PRO A 343 25.80 -0.03 -5.84
CA PRO A 343 27.01 0.78 -5.58
C PRO A 343 27.57 0.63 -4.15
N PHE A 344 27.04 -0.31 -3.37
CA PHE A 344 27.47 -0.49 -1.98
C PHE A 344 28.51 -1.61 -1.88
N PRO A 345 29.76 -1.32 -1.44
CA PRO A 345 30.79 -2.35 -1.24
C PRO A 345 30.50 -3.22 -0.01
N GLU A 346 29.73 -2.67 0.94
CA GLU A 346 29.26 -3.35 2.15
C GLU A 346 27.80 -3.02 2.39
N ILE A 347 27.01 -4.04 2.75
CA ILE A 347 25.58 -3.95 3.01
C ILE A 347 25.36 -4.49 4.42
N ASN A 348 24.65 -3.71 5.25
CA ASN A 348 24.33 -4.13 6.60
C ASN A 348 22.89 -4.66 6.65
N ILE A 349 22.67 -5.71 7.45
CA ILE A 349 21.36 -6.28 7.76
C ILE A 349 21.16 -6.20 9.26
N CYS A 350 20.08 -5.59 9.72
CA CYS A 350 19.69 -5.67 11.13
C CYS A 350 19.19 -7.08 11.43
N THR A 351 19.90 -7.78 12.33
CA THR A 351 19.55 -9.15 12.73
C THR A 351 18.80 -9.20 14.04
N ASP A 352 19.05 -8.23 14.94
CA ASP A 352 18.54 -8.17 16.28
C ASP A 352 18.32 -6.73 16.73
N TYR A 353 17.56 -6.56 17.82
CA TYR A 353 17.49 -5.31 18.56
C TYR A 353 18.10 -5.46 19.94
N LYS A 354 18.93 -4.50 20.33
CA LYS A 354 19.41 -4.35 21.71
C LYS A 354 18.51 -3.33 22.41
N ILE A 355 17.88 -3.75 23.50
CA ILE A 355 17.01 -2.92 24.35
C ILE A 355 17.58 -3.01 25.78
N GLY A 356 18.25 -1.95 26.21
CA GLY A 356 19.02 -1.98 27.44
C GLY A 356 20.12 -3.04 27.43
N ALA A 357 20.05 -4.03 28.31
CA ALA A 357 21.02 -5.16 28.39
C ALA A 357 20.58 -6.39 27.56
N GLN A 358 19.37 -6.42 27.05
CA GLN A 358 18.83 -7.56 26.32
C GLN A 358 19.02 -7.40 24.81
N VAL A 359 19.34 -8.53 24.14
CA VAL A 359 19.38 -8.64 22.68
C VAL A 359 18.31 -9.64 22.27
N GLN A 360 17.47 -9.27 21.30
CA GLN A 360 16.36 -10.10 20.81
C GLN A 360 16.18 -9.95 19.31
N ASP A 361 15.78 -11.02 18.64
CA ASP A 361 15.49 -11.08 17.21
C ASP A 361 13.98 -10.93 16.89
N SER A 362 13.18 -10.60 17.89
CA SER A 362 11.75 -10.40 17.80
C SER A 362 11.38 -8.91 17.73
N PHE A 363 10.33 -8.59 16.99
CA PHE A 363 9.78 -7.23 16.91
C PHE A 363 9.07 -6.88 18.22
N PRO A 364 9.50 -5.84 18.97
CA PRO A 364 8.94 -5.53 20.27
C PRO A 364 7.58 -4.82 20.14
N TYR A 365 6.73 -4.96 21.17
CA TYR A 365 5.46 -4.24 21.25
C TYR A 365 5.67 -2.72 21.20
N ASP A 366 6.57 -2.20 22.01
CA ASP A 366 6.95 -0.79 21.99
C ASP A 366 8.21 -0.60 21.14
N ILE A 367 8.01 -0.33 19.87
CA ILE A 367 9.08 -0.01 18.91
C ILE A 367 9.57 1.43 19.04
N ASN A 368 8.85 2.29 19.80
CA ASN A 368 9.17 3.72 19.98
C ASN A 368 10.18 3.96 21.12
N GLN A 369 10.69 2.91 21.76
CA GLN A 369 11.64 3.07 22.90
C GLN A 369 12.91 3.77 22.45
N ASP A 370 13.31 4.81 23.19
CA ASP A 370 14.52 5.59 22.91
C ASP A 370 15.82 4.77 23.02
N ASN A 371 15.79 3.65 23.75
CA ASN A 371 16.95 2.76 24.00
C ASN A 371 16.99 1.55 23.06
N LEU A 372 16.17 1.48 22.03
CA LEU A 372 16.22 0.43 21.01
C LEU A 372 17.35 0.73 20.02
N ILE A 373 18.33 -0.17 19.96
CA ILE A 373 19.49 -0.05 19.07
C ILE A 373 19.52 -1.26 18.14
N PRO A 374 19.53 -1.06 16.80
CA PRO A 374 19.67 -2.16 15.86
C PRO A 374 21.08 -2.77 15.92
N VAL A 375 21.13 -4.10 15.89
CA VAL A 375 22.37 -4.87 15.81
C VAL A 375 22.55 -5.33 14.37
N TYR A 376 23.69 -5.02 13.76
CA TYR A 376 23.93 -5.27 12.36
C TYR A 376 24.92 -6.40 12.12
N LYS A 377 24.64 -7.14 11.05
CA LYS A 377 25.59 -8.02 10.38
C LYS A 377 26.01 -7.40 9.06
N GLY A 378 27.30 -7.13 8.89
CA GLY A 378 27.91 -6.70 7.64
C GLY A 378 28.03 -7.86 6.65
N MET A 379 27.68 -7.59 5.40
CA MET A 379 27.85 -8.49 4.26
C MET A 379 28.56 -7.77 3.12
N ARG A 380 29.33 -8.50 2.31
CA ARG A 380 29.92 -7.93 1.10
C ARG A 380 28.81 -7.54 0.13
N GLY A 381 28.88 -6.33 -0.41
CA GLY A 381 28.05 -5.89 -1.50
C GLY A 381 28.58 -6.43 -2.83
N TRP A 382 27.69 -6.57 -3.80
CA TRP A 382 28.07 -7.10 -5.13
C TRP A 382 28.74 -6.06 -6.04
N ASN A 383 28.62 -4.79 -5.75
CA ASN A 383 29.29 -3.67 -6.46
C ASN A 383 29.29 -3.82 -8.00
N THR A 384 28.21 -4.36 -8.54
CA THR A 384 28.04 -4.73 -9.94
C THR A 384 26.63 -4.38 -10.39
N SER A 385 26.50 -3.89 -11.64
CA SER A 385 25.18 -3.63 -12.23
C SER A 385 24.41 -4.93 -12.45
N LEU A 386 23.14 -4.95 -12.05
CA LEU A 386 22.23 -6.06 -12.32
C LEU A 386 21.49 -5.90 -13.65
N LYS A 387 21.78 -4.84 -14.42
CA LYS A 387 21.12 -4.60 -15.71
C LYS A 387 21.52 -5.67 -16.73
N GLY A 388 20.49 -6.28 -17.36
CA GLY A 388 20.68 -7.30 -18.38
C GLY A 388 20.84 -8.72 -17.82
N ILE A 389 20.75 -8.92 -16.50
CA ILE A 389 20.68 -10.26 -15.91
C ILE A 389 19.27 -10.83 -16.18
N GLU A 390 19.22 -12.05 -16.73
CA GLU A 390 17.98 -12.71 -17.13
C GLU A 390 17.61 -13.89 -16.23
N SER A 391 18.52 -14.35 -15.39
CA SER A 391 18.29 -15.48 -14.49
C SER A 391 18.92 -15.32 -13.11
N ILE A 392 18.34 -15.97 -12.09
CA ILE A 392 18.88 -15.99 -10.73
C ILE A 392 20.28 -16.63 -10.67
N GLN A 393 20.56 -17.55 -11.60
CA GLN A 393 21.87 -18.21 -11.72
C GLN A 393 22.99 -17.26 -12.09
N GLU A 394 22.69 -16.19 -12.82
CA GLU A 394 23.67 -15.17 -13.25
C GLU A 394 23.94 -14.10 -12.19
N LEU A 395 23.17 -14.06 -11.12
CA LEU A 395 23.37 -13.10 -10.02
C LEU A 395 24.81 -13.21 -9.44
N PRO A 396 25.43 -12.10 -9.05
CA PRO A 396 26.71 -12.11 -8.34
C PRO A 396 26.70 -13.00 -7.10
N SER A 397 27.84 -13.61 -6.78
CA SER A 397 27.99 -14.48 -5.60
C SER A 397 27.58 -13.80 -4.31
N GLU A 398 28.00 -12.54 -4.12
CA GLU A 398 27.70 -11.74 -2.94
C GLU A 398 26.19 -11.49 -2.79
N MET A 399 25.50 -11.30 -3.91
CA MET A 399 24.03 -11.15 -3.89
C MET A 399 23.34 -12.49 -3.56
N LYS A 400 23.86 -13.61 -4.06
CA LYS A 400 23.36 -14.96 -3.69
C LYS A 400 23.57 -15.22 -2.20
N ASP A 401 24.70 -14.80 -1.64
CA ASP A 401 24.98 -14.90 -0.20
C ASP A 401 23.99 -14.03 0.61
N TYR A 402 23.71 -12.81 0.14
CA TYR A 402 22.72 -11.94 0.76
C TYR A 402 21.31 -12.57 0.75
N ILE A 403 20.87 -13.09 -0.39
CA ILE A 403 19.60 -13.78 -0.55
C ILE A 403 19.54 -15.01 0.37
N GLY A 404 20.56 -15.88 0.31
CA GLY A 404 20.63 -17.11 1.12
C GLY A 404 20.63 -16.82 2.62
N PHE A 405 21.25 -15.72 3.05
CA PHE A 405 21.22 -15.30 4.45
C PHE A 405 19.80 -14.88 4.88
N ILE A 406 19.08 -14.12 4.05
CA ILE A 406 17.69 -13.73 4.34
C ILE A 406 16.79 -14.96 4.38
N GLU A 407 16.87 -15.83 3.37
CA GLU A 407 16.07 -17.07 3.29
C GLU A 407 16.28 -17.96 4.51
N LYS A 408 17.54 -18.17 4.91
CA LYS A 408 17.88 -18.94 6.11
C LYS A 408 17.33 -18.30 7.37
N SER A 409 17.37 -16.96 7.47
CA SER A 409 16.93 -16.23 8.65
C SER A 409 15.41 -16.21 8.81
N VAL A 410 14.68 -16.14 7.67
CA VAL A 410 13.21 -16.06 7.64
C VAL A 410 12.57 -17.45 7.54
N GLY A 411 13.29 -18.44 6.99
CA GLY A 411 12.78 -19.79 6.76
C GLY A 411 11.91 -19.95 5.51
N LEU A 412 11.93 -18.99 4.58
CA LEU A 412 11.14 -19.00 3.35
C LEU A 412 12.00 -18.69 2.13
N PRO A 413 11.63 -19.23 0.94
CA PRO A 413 12.33 -18.93 -0.30
C PRO A 413 11.99 -17.53 -0.82
N ILE A 414 12.95 -16.89 -1.49
CA ILE A 414 12.76 -15.70 -2.33
C ILE A 414 12.59 -16.19 -3.76
N ASP A 415 11.34 -16.33 -4.21
CA ASP A 415 11.02 -16.90 -5.52
C ASP A 415 11.07 -15.87 -6.66
N THR A 416 11.00 -14.59 -6.32
CA THR A 416 10.97 -13.52 -7.30
C THR A 416 11.86 -12.36 -6.86
N ILE A 417 12.66 -11.84 -7.78
CA ILE A 417 13.62 -10.75 -7.52
C ILE A 417 13.46 -9.67 -8.58
N SER A 418 13.19 -8.44 -8.16
CA SER A 418 13.19 -7.27 -9.03
C SER A 418 14.58 -6.64 -9.07
N VAL A 419 15.15 -6.55 -10.26
CA VAL A 419 16.50 -6.02 -10.54
C VAL A 419 16.48 -4.67 -11.28
N GLY A 420 15.30 -4.07 -11.42
CA GLY A 420 15.10 -2.75 -12.02
C GLY A 420 13.64 -2.31 -11.97
N PRO A 421 13.28 -1.12 -12.49
CA PRO A 421 11.93 -0.56 -12.41
C PRO A 421 10.94 -1.15 -13.41
N ASP A 422 11.39 -1.59 -14.59
CA ASP A 422 10.52 -2.13 -15.65
C ASP A 422 9.98 -3.51 -15.27
N ARG A 423 8.76 -3.84 -15.78
CA ARG A 423 8.12 -5.15 -15.56
C ARG A 423 9.00 -6.32 -16.01
N LEU A 424 9.78 -6.15 -17.08
CA LEU A 424 10.68 -7.17 -17.63
C LEU A 424 11.92 -7.41 -16.75
N GLU A 425 12.28 -6.47 -15.91
CA GLU A 425 13.42 -6.58 -14.97
C GLU A 425 13.00 -7.34 -13.70
N THR A 426 12.44 -8.53 -13.90
CA THR A 426 11.95 -9.41 -12.82
C THR A 426 12.41 -10.84 -13.07
N LEU A 427 13.17 -11.38 -12.13
CA LEU A 427 13.74 -12.74 -12.18
C LEU A 427 12.89 -13.70 -11.37
N TYR A 428 12.75 -14.94 -11.85
CA TYR A 428 12.01 -16.00 -11.18
C TYR A 428 12.91 -17.17 -10.84
N ARG A 429 12.71 -17.76 -9.67
CA ARG A 429 13.30 -19.04 -9.33
C ARG A 429 12.50 -20.15 -10.06
N LYS A 430 13.20 -20.92 -10.87
CA LYS A 430 12.64 -22.09 -11.56
C LYS A 430 12.63 -23.30 -10.64
#